data_9e726ae0b89f3148faaad30e6b9455ad
#
_entry.id   9e726ae0b89f3148faaad30e6b9455ad
#
_cell.length_a   1.000
_cell.length_b   1.000
_cell.length_c   1.000
_cell.angle_alpha   90.00
_cell.angle_beta   90.00
_cell.angle_gamma   90.00
#
_symmetry.space_group_name_H-M   'P 1'
#
loop_
_entity.id
_entity.type
_entity.pdbx_description
1 polymer ?
#
loop_
_entity_poly.entity_id
_entity_poly.type
_entity_poly.pdbx_seq_one_letter_code
_entity_poly.pdbx_strand_id
1 'polypeptide(L)'
;MNLFERYLTLWVFLCIVLGIALGQFFPGVFQAIGAMEVAQVNLPVGLLIWVMVIPMLVKVDFGALHEVRQHVRGIGVTLFVNWLVKPFSMAFLGWLFIRQWFAPLLPADQLDSYIAGLILLAAAPCTAMVFVWSRLTNGDPLFTLSQVALNDTIMVFAFAPLVGFLLGISAITVPWATLLTSVLLYIVIPVLLAQWWRRALLARGQATFDATMEKLGPWSIAALLVTLVLLFAFQGKAILQQPLVIALLAVPILIQVLFNSALAYGLNRALKEKHSVACPSALIGASNFFELAVAAAISLFGFESGAALATVVGVLIEVPVMLLVVGVVNRSRRWYERV
;
A
#
# COMPACT_ATOMS: atom_id res chain seq x y z
N MET A 1 -23.09 -1.15 0.93
CA MET A 1 -21.85 -1.91 0.61
C MET A 1 -21.98 -2.46 -0.79
N ASN A 2 -21.05 -2.13 -1.66
CA ASN A 2 -20.99 -2.70 -3.00
C ASN A 2 -20.63 -4.19 -2.92
N LEU A 3 -21.03 -4.99 -3.95
CA LEU A 3 -20.69 -6.42 -4.05
C LEU A 3 -19.19 -6.69 -3.86
N PHE A 4 -18.33 -5.82 -4.38
CA PHE A 4 -16.89 -5.88 -4.23
C PHE A 4 -16.46 -5.80 -2.75
N GLU A 5 -16.94 -4.82 -2.00
CA GLU A 5 -16.60 -4.64 -0.58
C GLU A 5 -17.06 -5.81 0.29
N ARG A 6 -18.23 -6.37 -0.03
CA ARG A 6 -18.81 -7.50 0.69
C ARG A 6 -18.00 -8.78 0.53
N TYR A 7 -17.41 -8.99 -0.64
CA TYR A 7 -16.66 -10.20 -0.98
C TYR A 7 -15.18 -9.92 -1.29
N LEU A 8 -14.63 -8.85 -0.71
CA LEU A 8 -13.25 -8.41 -0.97
C LEU A 8 -12.24 -9.54 -0.79
N THR A 9 -12.32 -10.29 0.31
CA THR A 9 -11.42 -11.43 0.58
C THR A 9 -11.50 -12.48 -0.51
N LEU A 10 -12.72 -12.78 -0.99
CA LEU A 10 -12.93 -13.74 -2.06
C LEU A 10 -12.32 -13.26 -3.37
N TRP A 11 -12.51 -11.98 -3.72
CA TRP A 11 -11.93 -11.39 -4.93
C TRP A 11 -10.41 -11.42 -4.90
N VAL A 12 -9.79 -11.01 -3.79
CA VAL A 12 -8.34 -11.06 -3.63
C VAL A 12 -7.84 -12.49 -3.68
N PHE A 13 -8.47 -13.43 -2.98
CA PHE A 13 -8.11 -14.84 -3.02
C PHE A 13 -8.19 -15.42 -4.45
N LEU A 14 -9.25 -15.14 -5.19
CA LEU A 14 -9.39 -15.56 -6.58
C LEU A 14 -8.30 -14.97 -7.47
N CYS A 15 -7.94 -13.70 -7.29
CA CYS A 15 -6.84 -13.07 -8.03
C CYS A 15 -5.49 -13.74 -7.73
N ILE A 16 -5.23 -14.11 -6.47
CA ILE A 16 -4.03 -14.82 -6.08
C ILE A 16 -3.95 -16.18 -6.78
N VAL A 17 -5.01 -16.98 -6.65
CA VAL A 17 -5.07 -18.32 -7.27
C VAL A 17 -4.97 -18.24 -8.78
N LEU A 18 -5.72 -17.32 -9.40
CA LEU A 18 -5.71 -17.12 -10.85
C LEU A 18 -4.33 -16.62 -11.32
N GLY A 19 -3.72 -15.66 -10.62
CA GLY A 19 -2.41 -15.14 -10.96
C GLY A 19 -1.34 -16.23 -10.91
N ILE A 20 -1.27 -16.99 -9.82
CA ILE A 20 -0.33 -18.11 -9.68
C ILE A 20 -0.55 -19.15 -10.78
N ALA A 21 -1.81 -19.54 -11.04
CA ALA A 21 -2.13 -20.49 -12.08
C ALA A 21 -1.70 -20.01 -13.48
N LEU A 22 -2.05 -18.77 -13.83
CA LEU A 22 -1.67 -18.18 -15.11
C LEU A 22 -0.14 -18.06 -15.26
N GLY A 23 0.58 -17.69 -14.21
CA GLY A 23 2.04 -17.64 -14.20
C GLY A 23 2.70 -18.98 -14.41
N GLN A 24 2.05 -20.07 -13.95
CA GLN A 24 2.53 -21.44 -14.17
C GLN A 24 2.20 -21.97 -15.57
N PHE A 25 0.98 -21.74 -16.06
CA PHE A 25 0.56 -22.26 -17.38
C PHE A 25 1.11 -21.45 -18.56
N PHE A 26 1.33 -20.14 -18.37
CA PHE A 26 1.75 -19.24 -19.42
C PHE A 26 2.99 -18.39 -19.04
N PRO A 27 4.09 -19.01 -18.57
CA PRO A 27 5.25 -18.25 -18.07
C PRO A 27 5.86 -17.33 -19.14
N GLY A 28 5.88 -17.74 -20.41
CA GLY A 28 6.41 -16.93 -21.50
C GLY A 28 5.64 -15.62 -21.75
N VAL A 29 4.32 -15.62 -21.53
CA VAL A 29 3.50 -14.41 -21.64
C VAL A 29 3.89 -13.41 -20.56
N PHE A 30 4.01 -13.85 -19.31
CA PHE A 30 4.36 -12.99 -18.19
C PHE A 30 5.82 -12.52 -18.24
N GLN A 31 6.73 -13.34 -18.74
CA GLN A 31 8.10 -12.91 -19.03
C GLN A 31 8.14 -11.83 -20.12
N ALA A 32 7.34 -11.96 -21.18
CA ALA A 32 7.23 -10.93 -22.22
C ALA A 32 6.63 -9.63 -21.67
N ILE A 33 5.58 -9.70 -20.82
CA ILE A 33 5.01 -8.55 -20.14
C ILE A 33 6.04 -7.93 -19.19
N GLY A 34 6.79 -8.76 -18.47
CA GLY A 34 7.87 -8.33 -17.57
C GLY A 34 8.98 -7.58 -18.32
N ALA A 35 9.32 -8.03 -19.51
CA ALA A 35 10.34 -7.41 -20.36
C ALA A 35 9.90 -6.08 -21.01
N MET A 36 8.63 -5.68 -20.93
CA MET A 36 8.12 -4.40 -21.43
C MET A 36 8.52 -3.24 -20.53
N GLU A 37 9.81 -2.96 -20.43
CA GLU A 37 10.37 -1.93 -19.57
C GLU A 37 10.94 -0.76 -20.38
N VAL A 38 10.69 0.45 -19.90
CA VAL A 38 11.33 1.68 -20.37
C VAL A 38 11.92 2.39 -19.15
N ALA A 39 13.21 2.67 -19.19
CA ALA A 39 13.95 3.27 -18.07
C ALA A 39 13.75 2.50 -16.73
N GLN A 40 13.80 1.17 -16.78
CA GLN A 40 13.59 0.25 -15.67
C GLN A 40 12.17 0.30 -15.06
N VAL A 41 11.20 0.87 -15.75
CA VAL A 41 9.80 0.91 -15.34
C VAL A 41 8.99 0.01 -16.25
N ASN A 42 8.27 -0.95 -15.66
CA ASN A 42 7.38 -1.83 -16.41
C ASN A 42 6.13 -1.06 -16.84
N LEU A 43 5.96 -0.90 -18.16
CA LEU A 43 4.87 -0.11 -18.74
C LEU A 43 3.49 -0.67 -18.44
N PRO A 44 3.20 -1.98 -18.60
CA PRO A 44 1.91 -2.56 -18.27
C PRO A 44 1.52 -2.35 -16.79
N VAL A 45 2.44 -2.57 -15.86
CA VAL A 45 2.21 -2.35 -14.42
C VAL A 45 1.98 -0.87 -14.15
N GLY A 46 2.80 0.01 -14.73
CA GLY A 46 2.63 1.45 -14.60
C GLY A 46 1.29 1.96 -15.10
N LEU A 47 0.83 1.46 -16.26
CA LEU A 47 -0.48 1.82 -16.81
C LEU A 47 -1.63 1.37 -15.89
N LEU A 48 -1.57 0.16 -15.36
CA LEU A 48 -2.59 -0.35 -14.44
C LEU A 48 -2.63 0.47 -13.14
N ILE A 49 -1.45 0.83 -12.59
CA ILE A 49 -1.36 1.71 -11.43
C ILE A 49 -2.01 3.07 -11.74
N TRP A 50 -1.75 3.66 -12.91
CA TRP A 50 -2.36 4.94 -13.29
C TRP A 50 -3.87 4.85 -13.42
N VAL A 51 -4.40 3.81 -14.07
CA VAL A 51 -5.86 3.58 -14.21
C VAL A 51 -6.52 3.39 -12.84
N MET A 52 -5.82 2.79 -11.88
CA MET A 52 -6.31 2.59 -10.52
C MET A 52 -6.23 3.88 -9.69
N VAL A 53 -5.07 4.54 -9.69
CA VAL A 53 -4.73 5.62 -8.73
C VAL A 53 -5.30 6.96 -9.19
N ILE A 54 -5.27 7.29 -10.49
CA ILE A 54 -5.74 8.59 -10.99
C ILE A 54 -7.20 8.87 -10.61
N PRO A 55 -8.18 7.96 -10.80
CA PRO A 55 -9.56 8.21 -10.38
C PRO A 55 -9.72 8.44 -8.87
N MET A 56 -8.86 7.83 -8.06
CA MET A 56 -8.84 8.03 -6.61
C MET A 56 -8.31 9.42 -6.27
N LEU A 57 -7.18 9.81 -6.86
CA LEU A 57 -6.56 11.12 -6.67
C LEU A 57 -7.42 12.28 -7.19
N VAL A 58 -8.24 12.05 -8.21
CA VAL A 58 -9.23 13.05 -8.69
C VAL A 58 -10.27 13.36 -7.62
N LYS A 59 -10.64 12.41 -6.77
CA LYS A 59 -11.56 12.63 -5.63
C LYS A 59 -10.94 13.44 -4.51
N VAL A 60 -9.61 13.44 -4.40
CA VAL A 60 -8.88 14.11 -3.32
C VAL A 60 -8.88 15.62 -3.56
N ASP A 61 -9.38 16.37 -2.58
CA ASP A 61 -9.33 17.83 -2.58
C ASP A 61 -8.16 18.32 -1.73
N PHE A 62 -7.04 18.59 -2.38
CA PHE A 62 -5.88 19.18 -1.69
C PHE A 62 -6.12 20.61 -1.20
N GLY A 63 -7.15 21.31 -1.74
CA GLY A 63 -7.55 22.63 -1.26
C GLY A 63 -8.34 22.57 0.06
N ALA A 64 -9.09 21.48 0.28
CA ALA A 64 -9.87 21.23 1.50
C ALA A 64 -9.03 20.84 2.71
N LEU A 65 -7.71 20.73 2.58
CA LEU A 65 -6.79 20.53 3.72
C LEU A 65 -6.96 21.59 4.82
N HIS A 66 -7.58 22.72 4.52
CA HIS A 66 -7.93 23.74 5.50
C HIS A 66 -9.00 23.27 6.51
N GLU A 67 -9.86 22.31 6.17
CA GLU A 67 -10.89 21.72 7.05
C GLU A 67 -10.33 20.69 8.04
N VAL A 68 -9.06 20.33 7.89
CA VAL A 68 -8.28 19.39 8.74
C VAL A 68 -8.27 19.76 10.23
N ARG A 69 -8.63 20.99 10.59
CA ARG A 69 -8.60 21.49 11.98
C ARG A 69 -9.52 20.74 12.95
N GLN A 70 -10.52 19.99 12.47
CA GLN A 70 -11.49 19.31 13.33
C GLN A 70 -10.92 18.06 14.02
N HIS A 71 -9.92 17.39 13.44
CA HIS A 71 -9.34 16.13 13.95
C HIS A 71 -7.80 16.15 13.98
N VAL A 72 -7.22 17.27 14.40
CA VAL A 72 -5.75 17.47 14.39
C VAL A 72 -5.00 16.39 15.16
N ARG A 73 -5.55 15.91 16.28
CA ARG A 73 -4.92 14.86 17.08
C ARG A 73 -4.89 13.53 16.34
N GLY A 74 -6.03 13.10 15.78
CA GLY A 74 -6.13 11.87 14.99
C GLY A 74 -5.27 11.91 13.74
N ILE A 75 -5.20 13.07 13.08
CA ILE A 75 -4.32 13.32 11.93
C ILE A 75 -2.87 13.19 12.35
N GLY A 76 -2.47 13.86 13.44
CA GLY A 76 -1.11 13.78 13.96
C GLY A 76 -0.69 12.35 14.32
N VAL A 77 -1.58 11.58 14.96
CA VAL A 77 -1.33 10.15 15.26
C VAL A 77 -1.10 9.34 13.99
N THR A 78 -1.98 9.51 12.99
CA THR A 78 -1.86 8.74 11.75
C THR A 78 -0.58 9.07 11.00
N LEU A 79 -0.23 10.34 10.89
CA LEU A 79 1.01 10.77 10.23
C LEU A 79 2.24 10.31 11.00
N PHE A 80 2.23 10.40 12.33
CA PHE A 80 3.30 9.90 13.19
C PHE A 80 3.52 8.39 12.96
N VAL A 81 2.45 7.60 12.98
CA VAL A 81 2.56 6.16 12.75
C VAL A 81 3.03 5.87 11.33
N ASN A 82 2.48 6.51 10.30
CA ASN A 82 2.81 6.24 8.91
C ASN A 82 4.25 6.63 8.52
N TRP A 83 4.76 7.75 9.03
CA TRP A 83 5.99 8.34 8.53
C TRP A 83 7.20 8.17 9.49
N LEU A 84 6.93 7.99 10.79
CA LEU A 84 7.99 7.79 11.78
C LEU A 84 8.02 6.37 12.35
N VAL A 85 6.87 5.77 12.66
CA VAL A 85 6.88 4.46 13.31
C VAL A 85 6.98 3.33 12.28
N LYS A 86 6.10 3.33 11.29
CA LYS A 86 5.93 2.21 10.35
C LYS A 86 7.19 1.88 9.54
N PRO A 87 7.85 2.84 8.85
CA PRO A 87 9.03 2.54 8.06
C PRO A 87 10.21 2.07 8.91
N PHE A 88 10.43 2.74 10.04
CA PHE A 88 11.55 2.42 10.94
C PHE A 88 11.35 1.09 11.67
N SER A 89 10.13 0.81 12.12
CA SER A 89 9.81 -0.48 12.72
C SER A 89 9.98 -1.63 11.73
N MET A 90 9.61 -1.44 10.46
CA MET A 90 9.82 -2.48 9.45
C MET A 90 11.30 -2.68 9.12
N ALA A 91 12.08 -1.62 9.00
CA ALA A 91 13.53 -1.74 8.82
C ALA A 91 14.17 -2.51 9.98
N PHE A 92 13.76 -2.21 11.22
CA PHE A 92 14.20 -2.95 12.41
C PHE A 92 13.73 -4.42 12.38
N LEU A 93 12.47 -4.69 12.09
CA LEU A 93 11.95 -6.06 11.98
C LEU A 93 12.63 -6.84 10.85
N GLY A 94 12.88 -6.20 9.70
CA GLY A 94 13.64 -6.77 8.60
C GLY A 94 15.04 -7.15 9.02
N TRP A 95 15.77 -6.25 9.68
CA TRP A 95 17.09 -6.55 10.24
C TRP A 95 17.02 -7.69 11.26
N LEU A 96 16.10 -7.63 12.24
CA LEU A 96 15.99 -8.60 13.32
C LEU A 96 15.62 -10.00 12.80
N PHE A 97 14.56 -10.09 12.01
CA PHE A 97 14.06 -11.39 11.56
C PHE A 97 14.88 -11.92 10.39
N ILE A 98 15.11 -11.13 9.34
CA ILE A 98 15.73 -11.63 8.11
C ILE A 98 17.24 -11.81 8.28
N ARG A 99 17.95 -10.84 8.90
CA ARG A 99 19.41 -10.88 9.01
C ARG A 99 19.92 -11.61 10.25
N GLN A 100 19.17 -11.61 11.37
CA GLN A 100 19.62 -12.24 12.60
C GLN A 100 19.02 -13.62 12.83
N TRP A 101 17.69 -13.74 12.80
CA TRP A 101 17.04 -14.98 13.21
C TRP A 101 16.83 -15.98 12.08
N PHE A 102 16.45 -15.52 10.90
CA PHE A 102 16.07 -16.38 9.75
C PHE A 102 17.21 -16.51 8.72
N ALA A 103 18.33 -15.81 8.89
CA ALA A 103 19.45 -15.88 7.94
C ALA A 103 19.90 -17.31 7.60
N PRO A 104 20.00 -18.26 8.58
CA PRO A 104 20.37 -19.64 8.25
C PRO A 104 19.34 -20.43 7.42
N LEU A 105 18.11 -19.93 7.36
CA LEU A 105 16.96 -20.59 6.68
C LEU A 105 16.65 -19.94 5.33
N LEU A 106 17.25 -18.78 5.02
CA LEU A 106 17.00 -17.99 3.83
C LEU A 106 18.21 -18.03 2.88
N PRO A 107 18.01 -17.89 1.56
CA PRO A 107 19.09 -17.70 0.60
C PRO A 107 19.96 -16.50 0.98
N ALA A 108 21.26 -16.74 1.22
CA ALA A 108 22.18 -15.73 1.74
C ALA A 108 22.37 -14.53 0.78
N ASP A 109 22.27 -14.77 -0.53
CA ASP A 109 22.36 -13.78 -1.59
C ASP A 109 21.11 -12.89 -1.71
N GLN A 110 19.98 -13.28 -1.09
CA GLN A 110 18.70 -12.57 -1.16
C GLN A 110 18.34 -11.79 0.11
N LEU A 111 19.11 -11.92 1.21
CA LEU A 111 18.77 -11.30 2.50
C LEU A 111 18.56 -9.79 2.38
N ASP A 112 19.47 -9.09 1.72
CA ASP A 112 19.40 -7.65 1.52
C ASP A 112 18.22 -7.26 0.63
N SER A 113 17.94 -8.08 -0.38
CA SER A 113 16.81 -7.91 -1.27
C SER A 113 15.48 -8.05 -0.53
N TYR A 114 15.33 -9.04 0.36
CA TYR A 114 14.13 -9.18 1.20
C TYR A 114 13.95 -7.98 2.13
N ILE A 115 15.00 -7.51 2.79
CA ILE A 115 14.94 -6.32 3.67
C ILE A 115 14.55 -5.09 2.86
N ALA A 116 15.10 -4.91 1.67
CA ALA A 116 14.75 -3.81 0.78
C ALA A 116 13.26 -3.83 0.42
N GLY A 117 12.71 -5.00 0.08
CA GLY A 117 11.28 -5.15 -0.22
C GLY A 117 10.38 -4.81 0.97
N LEU A 118 10.76 -5.24 2.19
CA LEU A 118 10.05 -4.89 3.42
C LEU A 118 10.07 -3.38 3.69
N ILE A 119 11.21 -2.72 3.47
CA ILE A 119 11.34 -1.26 3.62
C ILE A 119 10.46 -0.54 2.60
N LEU A 120 10.52 -0.93 1.32
CA LEU A 120 9.67 -0.35 0.27
C LEU A 120 8.18 -0.49 0.59
N LEU A 121 7.77 -1.66 1.07
CA LEU A 121 6.39 -1.92 1.47
C LEU A 121 5.93 -0.95 2.56
N ALA A 122 6.72 -0.77 3.61
CA ALA A 122 6.35 0.03 4.76
C ALA A 122 6.50 1.55 4.55
N ALA A 123 7.33 1.97 3.60
CA ALA A 123 7.58 3.39 3.34
C ALA A 123 6.44 4.08 2.59
N ALA A 124 5.53 3.33 1.96
CA ALA A 124 4.40 3.86 1.20
C ALA A 124 3.08 3.64 1.96
N PRO A 125 2.44 4.68 2.52
CA PRO A 125 1.09 4.58 3.08
C PRO A 125 0.06 4.25 2.00
N CYS A 126 -0.91 3.38 2.31
CA CYS A 126 -1.97 3.03 1.39
C CYS A 126 -2.92 4.20 1.12
N THR A 127 -3.34 4.36 -0.12
CA THR A 127 -4.34 5.34 -0.55
C THR A 127 -5.55 4.67 -1.19
N ALA A 128 -5.37 3.54 -1.83
CA ALA A 128 -6.41 2.85 -2.59
C ALA A 128 -7.47 2.18 -1.70
N MET A 129 -7.05 1.37 -0.74
CA MET A 129 -7.93 0.58 0.10
C MET A 129 -8.47 1.33 1.33
N VAL A 130 -7.94 2.49 1.63
CA VAL A 130 -8.28 3.29 2.82
C VAL A 130 -9.77 3.59 2.92
N PHE A 131 -10.41 3.94 1.80
CA PHE A 131 -11.85 4.22 1.77
C PHE A 131 -12.70 2.97 2.03
N VAL A 132 -12.23 1.80 1.62
CA VAL A 132 -12.89 0.52 1.90
C VAL A 132 -12.79 0.23 3.40
N TRP A 133 -11.60 0.33 3.98
CA TRP A 133 -11.37 0.12 5.40
C TRP A 133 -12.18 1.07 6.27
N SER A 134 -12.21 2.36 5.91
CA SER A 134 -12.99 3.38 6.61
C SER A 134 -14.49 3.05 6.60
N ARG A 135 -15.05 2.67 5.45
CA ARG A 135 -16.46 2.27 5.35
C ARG A 135 -16.80 1.04 6.18
N LEU A 136 -15.93 0.02 6.19
CA LEU A 136 -16.12 -1.20 6.98
C LEU A 136 -16.12 -0.95 8.49
N THR A 137 -15.55 0.15 8.94
CA THR A 137 -15.49 0.53 10.36
C THR A 137 -16.38 1.72 10.72
N ASN A 138 -17.28 2.15 9.83
CA ASN A 138 -18.07 3.36 9.99
C ASN A 138 -17.19 4.58 10.35
N GLY A 139 -16.04 4.66 9.69
CA GLY A 139 -15.09 5.75 9.88
C GLY A 139 -15.60 7.08 9.32
N ASP A 140 -15.06 8.16 9.86
CA ASP A 140 -15.36 9.52 9.40
C ASP A 140 -14.82 9.73 7.97
N PRO A 141 -15.70 10.01 6.98
CA PRO A 141 -15.28 10.17 5.59
C PRO A 141 -14.37 11.39 5.36
N LEU A 142 -14.62 12.49 6.09
CA LEU A 142 -13.83 13.72 5.96
C LEU A 142 -12.42 13.51 6.52
N PHE A 143 -12.31 12.86 7.69
CA PHE A 143 -11.03 12.46 8.25
C PHE A 143 -10.26 11.55 7.28
N THR A 144 -10.93 10.54 6.73
CA THR A 144 -10.32 9.60 5.79
C THR A 144 -9.79 10.29 4.53
N LEU A 145 -10.60 11.18 3.94
CA LEU A 145 -10.20 11.96 2.76
C LEU A 145 -9.01 12.87 3.06
N SER A 146 -9.02 13.53 4.23
CA SER A 146 -7.92 14.39 4.67
C SER A 146 -6.62 13.59 4.86
N GLN A 147 -6.72 12.37 5.40
CA GLN A 147 -5.56 11.48 5.56
C GLN A 147 -4.97 11.06 4.22
N VAL A 148 -5.80 10.69 3.25
CA VAL A 148 -5.33 10.35 1.89
C VAL A 148 -4.61 11.54 1.28
N ALA A 149 -5.23 12.74 1.30
CA ALA A 149 -4.63 13.95 0.76
C ALA A 149 -3.28 14.30 1.39
N LEU A 150 -3.18 14.21 2.72
CA LEU A 150 -1.95 14.49 3.45
C LEU A 150 -0.85 13.46 3.17
N ASN A 151 -1.19 12.16 3.24
CA ASN A 151 -0.22 11.11 2.98
C ASN A 151 0.29 11.15 1.54
N ASP A 152 -0.58 11.38 0.54
CA ASP A 152 -0.17 11.53 -0.85
C ASP A 152 0.74 12.74 -1.07
N THR A 153 0.40 13.88 -0.42
CA THR A 153 1.24 15.08 -0.48
C THR A 153 2.62 14.82 0.11
N ILE A 154 2.69 14.22 1.29
CA ILE A 154 3.98 13.91 1.94
C ILE A 154 4.75 12.87 1.12
N MET A 155 4.07 11.87 0.56
CA MET A 155 4.69 10.79 -0.21
C MET A 155 5.45 11.32 -1.43
N VAL A 156 4.94 12.35 -2.12
CA VAL A 156 5.63 13.01 -3.24
C VAL A 156 7.06 13.45 -2.87
N PHE A 157 7.24 13.96 -1.64
CA PHE A 157 8.52 14.51 -1.20
C PHE A 157 9.32 13.57 -0.29
N ALA A 158 8.64 12.74 0.49
CA ALA A 158 9.27 11.97 1.55
C ALA A 158 9.62 10.54 1.14
N PHE A 159 8.92 9.94 0.17
CA PHE A 159 9.12 8.51 -0.16
C PHE A 159 10.56 8.20 -0.57
N ALA A 160 11.12 8.92 -1.57
CA ALA A 160 12.47 8.64 -2.04
C ALA A 160 13.55 8.91 -0.97
N PRO A 161 13.56 10.07 -0.26
CA PRO A 161 14.52 10.29 0.81
C PRO A 161 14.42 9.26 1.94
N LEU A 162 13.19 8.90 2.33
CA LEU A 162 12.96 7.92 3.40
C LEU A 162 13.45 6.54 3.01
N VAL A 163 13.08 6.05 1.82
CA VAL A 163 13.56 4.75 1.30
C VAL A 163 15.08 4.75 1.17
N GLY A 164 15.65 5.80 0.55
CA GLY A 164 17.08 5.93 0.38
C GLY A 164 17.83 5.93 1.72
N PHE A 165 17.31 6.63 2.73
CA PHE A 165 17.87 6.64 4.07
C PHE A 165 17.79 5.25 4.73
N LEU A 166 16.64 4.59 4.71
CA LEU A 166 16.46 3.28 5.35
C LEU A 166 17.26 2.17 4.66
N LEU A 167 17.35 2.17 3.34
CA LEU A 167 18.23 1.27 2.61
C LEU A 167 19.70 1.53 2.97
N GLY A 168 20.11 2.81 3.03
CA GLY A 168 21.47 3.20 3.39
C GLY A 168 21.89 2.72 4.77
N ILE A 169 21.06 2.91 5.81
CA ILE A 169 21.35 2.41 7.16
C ILE A 169 21.32 0.88 7.24
N SER A 170 20.62 0.22 6.32
CA SER A 170 20.61 -1.24 6.20
C SER A 170 21.79 -1.78 5.37
N ALA A 171 22.73 -0.92 4.98
CA ALA A 171 23.89 -1.21 4.13
C ALA A 171 23.52 -1.76 2.75
N ILE A 172 22.36 -1.36 2.23
CA ILE A 172 21.88 -1.73 0.90
C ILE A 172 22.16 -0.57 -0.08
N THR A 173 22.73 -0.89 -1.25
CA THR A 173 23.00 0.12 -2.27
C THR A 173 21.73 0.75 -2.81
N VAL A 174 21.69 2.08 -2.89
CA VAL A 174 20.51 2.82 -3.32
C VAL A 174 20.67 3.25 -4.79
N PRO A 175 19.90 2.70 -5.73
CA PRO A 175 19.89 3.18 -7.12
C PRO A 175 19.04 4.45 -7.22
N TRP A 176 19.61 5.60 -6.83
CA TRP A 176 18.91 6.87 -6.74
C TRP A 176 18.21 7.32 -8.01
N ALA A 177 18.85 7.11 -9.18
CA ALA A 177 18.23 7.46 -10.47
C ALA A 177 16.92 6.70 -10.69
N THR A 178 16.93 5.39 -10.47
CA THR A 178 15.73 4.54 -10.62
C THR A 178 14.68 4.86 -9.56
N LEU A 179 15.10 5.10 -8.31
CA LEU A 179 14.18 5.47 -7.22
C LEU A 179 13.46 6.78 -7.53
N LEU A 180 14.18 7.81 -7.96
CA LEU A 180 13.58 9.10 -8.33
C LEU A 180 12.68 8.98 -9.58
N THR A 181 13.08 8.18 -10.58
CA THR A 181 12.25 7.90 -11.75
C THR A 181 10.95 7.20 -11.36
N SER A 182 11.01 6.22 -10.45
CA SER A 182 9.83 5.51 -9.94
C SER A 182 8.88 6.47 -9.21
N VAL A 183 9.40 7.35 -8.36
CA VAL A 183 8.59 8.37 -7.68
C VAL A 183 7.94 9.32 -8.69
N LEU A 184 8.69 9.78 -9.68
CA LEU A 184 8.16 10.66 -10.71
C LEU A 184 7.00 10.00 -11.47
N LEU A 185 7.18 8.76 -11.91
CA LEU A 185 6.22 8.04 -12.77
C LEU A 185 5.03 7.49 -11.98
N TYR A 186 5.24 6.97 -10.77
CA TYR A 186 4.16 6.32 -10.03
C TYR A 186 3.44 7.24 -9.05
N ILE A 187 4.02 8.39 -8.66
CA ILE A 187 3.43 9.31 -7.70
C ILE A 187 3.21 10.70 -8.31
N VAL A 188 4.28 11.38 -8.73
CA VAL A 188 4.20 12.80 -9.10
C VAL A 188 3.32 13.02 -10.33
N ILE A 189 3.56 12.29 -11.41
CA ILE A 189 2.78 12.45 -12.65
C ILE A 189 1.30 12.10 -12.43
N PRO A 190 0.92 10.96 -11.81
CA PRO A 190 -0.47 10.67 -11.49
C PRO A 190 -1.15 11.76 -10.65
N VAL A 191 -0.48 12.30 -9.63
CA VAL A 191 -1.03 13.39 -8.80
C VAL A 191 -1.29 14.63 -9.65
N LEU A 192 -0.33 15.06 -10.47
CA LEU A 192 -0.48 16.25 -11.31
C LEU A 192 -1.60 16.07 -12.35
N LEU A 193 -1.65 14.91 -13.01
CA LEU A 193 -2.70 14.59 -14.00
C LEU A 193 -4.09 14.54 -13.33
N ALA A 194 -4.19 13.92 -12.19
CA ALA A 194 -5.43 13.81 -11.45
C ALA A 194 -5.94 15.20 -11.00
N GLN A 195 -5.08 16.06 -10.50
CA GLN A 195 -5.46 17.41 -10.06
C GLN A 195 -5.79 18.33 -11.23
N TRP A 196 -5.08 18.19 -12.35
CA TRP A 196 -5.45 18.89 -13.57
C TRP A 196 -6.84 18.45 -14.06
N TRP A 197 -7.09 17.15 -14.11
CA TRP A 197 -8.36 16.59 -14.54
C TRP A 197 -9.50 16.95 -13.57
N ARG A 198 -9.26 16.91 -12.25
CA ARG A 198 -10.22 17.39 -11.24
C ARG A 198 -10.66 18.82 -11.52
N ARG A 199 -9.72 19.73 -11.73
CA ARG A 199 -10.03 21.14 -12.04
C ARG A 199 -10.86 21.28 -13.32
N ALA A 200 -10.51 20.54 -14.37
CA ALA A 200 -11.24 20.54 -15.62
C ALA A 200 -12.67 19.99 -15.50
N LEU A 201 -12.88 18.95 -14.67
CA LEU A 201 -14.21 18.41 -14.41
C LEU A 201 -15.07 19.36 -13.58
N LEU A 202 -14.52 19.93 -12.52
CA LEU A 202 -15.23 20.89 -11.67
C LEU A 202 -15.60 22.18 -12.42
N ALA A 203 -14.76 22.62 -13.34
CA ALA A 203 -15.08 23.75 -14.22
C ALA A 203 -16.29 23.49 -15.14
N ARG A 204 -16.61 22.20 -15.41
CA ARG A 204 -17.83 21.80 -16.15
C ARG A 204 -19.04 21.56 -15.26
N GLY A 205 -18.88 21.68 -13.95
CA GLY A 205 -19.93 21.53 -12.94
C GLY A 205 -19.84 20.25 -12.12
N GLN A 206 -20.38 20.30 -10.91
CA GLN A 206 -20.36 19.19 -9.93
C GLN A 206 -21.03 17.92 -10.48
N ALA A 207 -22.15 18.05 -11.20
CA ALA A 207 -22.85 16.92 -11.80
C ALA A 207 -21.98 16.14 -12.80
N THR A 208 -21.14 16.85 -13.59
CA THR A 208 -20.20 16.23 -14.52
C THR A 208 -19.09 15.49 -13.78
N PHE A 209 -18.60 16.08 -12.69
CA PHE A 209 -17.62 15.46 -11.83
C PHE A 209 -18.14 14.15 -11.25
N ASP A 210 -19.32 14.18 -10.61
CA ASP A 210 -19.92 13.02 -9.95
C ASP A 210 -20.22 11.90 -10.94
N ALA A 211 -20.81 12.22 -12.09
CA ALA A 211 -21.09 11.24 -13.16
C ALA A 211 -19.81 10.61 -13.73
N THR A 212 -18.72 11.37 -13.82
CA THR A 212 -17.43 10.85 -14.28
C THR A 212 -16.82 9.92 -13.23
N MET A 213 -16.87 10.29 -11.96
CA MET A 213 -16.35 9.45 -10.86
C MET A 213 -17.13 8.15 -10.70
N GLU A 214 -18.44 8.16 -10.90
CA GLU A 214 -19.27 6.96 -10.90
C GLU A 214 -18.87 5.99 -12.01
N LYS A 215 -18.63 6.50 -13.23
CA LYS A 215 -18.18 5.69 -14.37
C LYS A 215 -16.76 5.13 -14.20
N LEU A 216 -15.86 5.87 -13.57
CA LEU A 216 -14.46 5.48 -13.39
C LEU A 216 -14.25 4.51 -12.23
N GLY A 217 -15.14 4.48 -11.24
CA GLY A 217 -15.03 3.59 -10.09
C GLY A 217 -14.83 2.12 -10.45
N PRO A 218 -15.67 1.52 -11.32
CA PRO A 218 -15.49 0.13 -11.77
C PRO A 218 -14.16 -0.13 -12.47
N TRP A 219 -13.64 0.81 -13.27
CA TRP A 219 -12.34 0.68 -13.94
C TRP A 219 -11.18 0.68 -12.97
N SER A 220 -11.24 1.52 -11.93
CA SER A 220 -10.24 1.53 -10.85
C SER A 220 -10.19 0.19 -10.12
N ILE A 221 -11.35 -0.39 -9.80
CA ILE A 221 -11.46 -1.71 -9.17
C ILE A 221 -10.95 -2.81 -10.12
N ALA A 222 -11.33 -2.77 -11.39
CA ALA A 222 -10.87 -3.73 -12.38
C ALA A 222 -9.34 -3.67 -12.54
N ALA A 223 -8.76 -2.47 -12.63
CA ALA A 223 -7.32 -2.28 -12.68
C ALA A 223 -6.60 -2.84 -11.44
N LEU A 224 -7.17 -2.63 -10.24
CA LEU A 224 -6.67 -3.23 -9.00
C LEU A 224 -6.62 -4.76 -9.09
N LEU A 225 -7.73 -5.38 -9.48
CA LEU A 225 -7.81 -6.85 -9.59
C LEU A 225 -6.85 -7.40 -10.65
N VAL A 226 -6.76 -6.75 -11.81
CA VAL A 226 -5.81 -7.14 -12.88
C VAL A 226 -4.37 -6.97 -12.40
N THR A 227 -4.07 -5.89 -11.68
CA THR A 227 -2.74 -5.69 -11.08
C THR A 227 -2.40 -6.83 -10.13
N LEU A 228 -3.33 -7.22 -9.23
CA LEU A 228 -3.12 -8.35 -8.33
C LEU A 228 -2.83 -9.64 -9.10
N VAL A 229 -3.65 -9.97 -10.12
CA VAL A 229 -3.41 -11.17 -10.95
C VAL A 229 -2.02 -11.12 -11.59
N LEU A 230 -1.64 -9.96 -12.13
CA LEU A 230 -0.34 -9.79 -12.79
C LEU A 230 0.83 -9.96 -11.82
N LEU A 231 0.75 -9.35 -10.64
CA LEU A 231 1.79 -9.44 -9.60
C LEU A 231 1.97 -10.88 -9.10
N PHE A 232 0.86 -11.59 -8.87
CA PHE A 232 0.92 -13.00 -8.47
C PHE A 232 1.36 -13.92 -9.61
N ALA A 233 1.08 -13.56 -10.87
CA ALA A 233 1.57 -14.32 -12.01
C ALA A 233 3.09 -14.17 -12.18
N PHE A 234 3.65 -13.00 -11.97
CA PHE A 234 5.11 -12.78 -11.99
C PHE A 234 5.83 -13.58 -10.91
N GLN A 235 5.26 -13.64 -9.70
CA GLN A 235 5.88 -14.30 -8.55
C GLN A 235 5.38 -15.74 -8.32
N GLY A 236 4.48 -16.24 -9.17
CA GLY A 236 3.80 -17.52 -8.96
C GLY A 236 4.76 -18.70 -8.80
N LYS A 237 5.85 -18.74 -9.59
CA LYS A 237 6.89 -19.78 -9.48
C LYS A 237 7.61 -19.70 -8.14
N ALA A 238 8.05 -18.52 -7.73
CA ALA A 238 8.75 -18.32 -6.45
C ALA A 238 7.83 -18.68 -5.26
N ILE A 239 6.56 -18.29 -5.34
CA ILE A 239 5.56 -18.58 -4.30
C ILE A 239 5.38 -20.09 -4.09
N LEU A 240 5.29 -20.87 -5.16
CA LEU A 240 5.11 -22.31 -5.06
C LEU A 240 6.39 -23.07 -4.69
N GLN A 241 7.55 -22.58 -5.13
CA GLN A 241 8.84 -23.23 -4.89
C GLN A 241 9.49 -22.88 -3.57
N GLN A 242 9.13 -21.75 -2.97
CA GLN A 242 9.75 -21.21 -1.76
C GLN A 242 8.74 -20.94 -0.62
N PRO A 243 7.88 -21.91 -0.25
CA PRO A 243 6.85 -21.68 0.77
C PRO A 243 7.42 -21.29 2.14
N LEU A 244 8.61 -21.79 2.49
CA LEU A 244 9.30 -21.43 3.72
C LEU A 244 9.70 -19.96 3.71
N VAL A 245 10.27 -19.46 2.62
CA VAL A 245 10.64 -18.03 2.48
C VAL A 245 9.42 -17.14 2.67
N ILE A 246 8.29 -17.50 2.07
CA ILE A 246 7.03 -16.76 2.22
C ILE A 246 6.56 -16.74 3.68
N ALA A 247 6.58 -17.90 4.34
CA ALA A 247 6.20 -17.99 5.75
C ALA A 247 7.10 -17.15 6.66
N LEU A 248 8.41 -17.13 6.39
CA LEU A 248 9.38 -16.33 7.15
C LEU A 248 9.23 -14.82 6.89
N LEU A 249 8.99 -14.40 5.64
CA LEU A 249 8.70 -13.01 5.29
C LEU A 249 7.36 -12.52 5.86
N ALA A 250 6.39 -13.40 5.99
CA ALA A 250 5.09 -13.08 6.58
C ALA A 250 5.17 -12.63 8.04
N VAL A 251 6.15 -13.15 8.81
CA VAL A 251 6.30 -12.85 10.24
C VAL A 251 6.53 -11.36 10.52
N PRO A 252 7.56 -10.69 9.99
CA PRO A 252 7.77 -9.27 10.23
C PRO A 252 6.60 -8.42 9.71
N ILE A 253 5.99 -8.79 8.59
CA ILE A 253 4.84 -8.08 8.02
C ILE A 253 3.63 -8.16 8.97
N LEU A 254 3.31 -9.35 9.46
CA LEU A 254 2.21 -9.58 10.40
C LEU A 254 2.40 -8.77 11.69
N ILE A 255 3.61 -8.84 12.27
CA ILE A 255 3.94 -8.09 13.48
C ILE A 255 3.78 -6.59 13.24
N GLN A 256 4.29 -6.09 12.13
CA GLN A 256 4.21 -4.67 11.78
C GLN A 256 2.77 -4.18 11.63
N VAL A 257 1.92 -4.90 10.89
CA VAL A 257 0.51 -4.54 10.69
C VAL A 257 -0.24 -4.49 12.02
N LEU A 258 -0.10 -5.51 12.86
CA LEU A 258 -0.76 -5.58 14.16
C LEU A 258 -0.24 -4.51 15.12
N PHE A 259 1.08 -4.31 15.17
CA PHE A 259 1.71 -3.31 16.03
C PHE A 259 1.26 -1.89 15.67
N ASN A 260 1.33 -1.51 14.39
CA ASN A 260 0.95 -0.17 13.95
C ASN A 260 -0.55 0.10 14.11
N SER A 261 -1.41 -0.90 13.84
CA SER A 261 -2.84 -0.80 14.11
C SER A 261 -3.13 -0.55 15.58
N ALA A 262 -2.53 -1.37 16.46
CA ALA A 262 -2.74 -1.26 17.90
C ALA A 262 -2.21 0.07 18.44
N LEU A 263 -1.04 0.50 17.97
CA LEU A 263 -0.43 1.78 18.36
C LEU A 263 -1.31 2.96 17.95
N ALA A 264 -1.71 3.03 16.67
CA ALA A 264 -2.56 4.13 16.19
C ALA A 264 -3.91 4.16 16.91
N TYR A 265 -4.54 3.00 17.12
CA TYR A 265 -5.80 2.90 17.84
C TYR A 265 -5.68 3.32 19.31
N GLY A 266 -4.63 2.85 19.99
CA GLY A 266 -4.35 3.18 21.40
C GLY A 266 -4.01 4.65 21.60
N LEU A 267 -3.18 5.24 20.73
CA LEU A 267 -2.84 6.66 20.79
C LEU A 267 -4.06 7.56 20.56
N ASN A 268 -4.92 7.23 19.60
CA ASN A 268 -6.16 7.98 19.38
C ASN A 268 -7.07 7.92 20.61
N ARG A 269 -7.19 6.74 21.26
CA ARG A 269 -7.93 6.59 22.51
C ARG A 269 -7.35 7.44 23.64
N ALA A 270 -6.01 7.42 23.80
CA ALA A 270 -5.32 8.21 24.83
C ALA A 270 -5.52 9.73 24.61
N LEU A 271 -5.59 10.16 23.36
CA LEU A 271 -5.85 11.55 22.98
C LEU A 271 -7.35 11.90 22.95
N LYS A 272 -8.21 10.98 23.34
CA LYS A 272 -9.69 11.15 23.41
C LYS A 272 -10.32 11.51 22.06
N GLU A 273 -9.78 10.98 20.96
CA GLU A 273 -10.41 11.10 19.66
C GLU A 273 -11.63 10.17 19.55
N LYS A 274 -12.56 10.54 18.68
CA LYS A 274 -13.77 9.73 18.45
C LYS A 274 -13.41 8.36 17.85
N HIS A 275 -14.19 7.34 18.17
CA HIS A 275 -14.02 6.00 17.60
C HIS A 275 -14.07 6.01 16.05
N SER A 276 -14.93 6.85 15.44
CA SER A 276 -15.03 7.03 14.00
C SER A 276 -13.75 7.62 13.34
N VAL A 277 -12.88 8.26 14.13
CA VAL A 277 -11.56 8.75 13.71
C VAL A 277 -10.49 7.69 13.99
N ALA A 278 -10.54 7.06 15.17
CA ALA A 278 -9.53 6.10 15.58
C ALA A 278 -9.51 4.82 14.73
N CYS A 279 -10.67 4.35 14.26
CA CYS A 279 -10.74 3.17 13.42
C CYS A 279 -10.04 3.37 12.06
N PRO A 280 -10.41 4.38 11.24
CA PRO A 280 -9.67 4.61 10.00
C PRO A 280 -8.20 4.95 10.28
N SER A 281 -7.86 5.67 11.35
CA SER A 281 -6.47 5.94 11.73
C SER A 281 -5.67 4.66 11.96
N ALA A 282 -6.23 3.69 12.69
CA ALA A 282 -5.60 2.39 12.95
C ALA A 282 -5.35 1.60 11.65
N LEU A 283 -6.31 1.62 10.76
CA LEU A 283 -6.24 0.89 9.50
C LEU A 283 -5.31 1.58 8.47
N ILE A 284 -5.35 2.91 8.39
CA ILE A 284 -4.45 3.70 7.55
C ILE A 284 -3.00 3.56 8.04
N GLY A 285 -2.79 3.63 9.37
CA GLY A 285 -1.47 3.50 9.98
C GLY A 285 -0.83 2.12 9.77
N ALA A 286 -1.63 1.10 9.53
CA ALA A 286 -1.15 -0.27 9.30
C ALA A 286 -1.06 -0.65 7.83
N SER A 287 -1.87 -0.07 6.97
CA SER A 287 -1.98 -0.44 5.56
C SER A 287 -0.83 0.14 4.73
N ASN A 288 -0.39 -0.61 3.73
CA ASN A 288 0.70 -0.26 2.83
C ASN A 288 0.18 -0.05 1.40
N PHE A 289 0.84 0.80 0.64
CA PHE A 289 0.58 0.97 -0.79
C PHE A 289 1.39 -0.06 -1.57
N PHE A 290 0.93 -1.30 -1.53
CA PHE A 290 1.68 -2.43 -2.07
C PHE A 290 1.90 -2.33 -3.58
N GLU A 291 0.99 -1.71 -4.34
CA GLU A 291 1.14 -1.56 -5.79
C GLU A 291 2.36 -0.70 -6.12
N LEU A 292 2.53 0.40 -5.40
CA LEU A 292 3.73 1.24 -5.53
C LEU A 292 4.97 0.48 -5.06
N ALA A 293 4.88 -0.21 -3.92
CA ALA A 293 6.00 -0.95 -3.36
C ALA A 293 6.50 -2.04 -4.31
N VAL A 294 5.58 -2.83 -4.90
CA VAL A 294 5.94 -3.87 -5.88
C VAL A 294 6.53 -3.24 -7.14
N ALA A 295 5.91 -2.18 -7.68
CA ALA A 295 6.43 -1.50 -8.86
C ALA A 295 7.84 -0.92 -8.63
N ALA A 296 8.06 -0.30 -7.48
CA ALA A 296 9.38 0.21 -7.07
C ALA A 296 10.39 -0.94 -6.87
N ALA A 297 9.99 -2.03 -6.20
CA ALA A 297 10.85 -3.19 -6.00
C ALA A 297 11.29 -3.83 -7.31
N ILE A 298 10.37 -3.99 -8.26
CA ILE A 298 10.67 -4.49 -9.60
C ILE A 298 11.62 -3.56 -10.33
N SER A 299 11.35 -2.26 -10.31
CA SER A 299 12.17 -1.25 -10.99
C SER A 299 13.58 -1.14 -10.41
N LEU A 300 13.73 -1.29 -9.08
CA LEU A 300 15.01 -1.14 -8.39
C LEU A 300 15.85 -2.42 -8.38
N PHE A 301 15.22 -3.57 -8.27
CA PHE A 301 15.87 -4.85 -7.99
C PHE A 301 15.54 -5.94 -9.01
N GLY A 302 14.60 -5.71 -9.92
CA GLY A 302 14.15 -6.66 -10.95
C GLY A 302 13.00 -7.57 -10.50
N PHE A 303 12.38 -8.23 -11.48
CA PHE A 303 11.18 -9.09 -11.28
C PHE A 303 11.43 -10.29 -10.40
N GLU A 304 12.57 -10.95 -10.53
CA GLU A 304 12.90 -12.19 -9.80
C GLU A 304 13.59 -11.89 -8.46
N SER A 305 13.62 -10.63 -8.04
CA SER A 305 14.29 -10.23 -6.80
C SER A 305 13.52 -10.64 -5.55
N GLY A 306 14.24 -10.89 -4.47
CA GLY A 306 13.65 -11.07 -3.16
C GLY A 306 12.83 -9.85 -2.70
N ALA A 307 13.18 -8.64 -3.18
CA ALA A 307 12.43 -7.42 -2.89
C ALA A 307 11.03 -7.46 -3.51
N ALA A 308 10.91 -7.85 -4.78
CA ALA A 308 9.61 -8.04 -5.43
C ALA A 308 8.80 -9.12 -4.73
N LEU A 309 9.42 -10.26 -4.37
CA LEU A 309 8.75 -11.32 -3.63
C LEU A 309 8.25 -10.83 -2.26
N ALA A 310 9.06 -10.13 -1.47
CA ALA A 310 8.67 -9.62 -0.15
C ALA A 310 7.48 -8.66 -0.22
N THR A 311 7.43 -7.79 -1.24
CA THR A 311 6.30 -6.88 -1.42
C THR A 311 5.02 -7.61 -1.82
N VAL A 312 5.08 -8.67 -2.63
CA VAL A 312 3.93 -9.50 -2.99
C VAL A 312 3.45 -10.33 -1.79
N VAL A 313 4.35 -10.84 -0.95
CA VAL A 313 3.99 -11.47 0.33
C VAL A 313 3.26 -10.48 1.23
N GLY A 314 3.63 -9.19 1.18
CA GLY A 314 2.89 -8.12 1.86
C GLY A 314 1.41 -8.11 1.52
N VAL A 315 1.08 -8.19 0.23
CA VAL A 315 -0.33 -8.26 -0.23
C VAL A 315 -1.05 -9.48 0.31
N LEU A 316 -0.38 -10.65 0.25
CA LEU A 316 -0.93 -11.91 0.72
C LEU A 316 -1.32 -11.87 2.20
N ILE A 317 -0.52 -11.21 3.02
CA ILE A 317 -0.70 -11.12 4.47
C ILE A 317 -1.61 -9.95 4.86
N GLU A 318 -1.40 -8.78 4.24
CA GLU A 318 -2.06 -7.56 4.67
C GLU A 318 -3.58 -7.64 4.58
N VAL A 319 -4.14 -8.08 3.45
CA VAL A 319 -5.59 -8.06 3.25
C VAL A 319 -6.35 -8.90 4.27
N PRO A 320 -6.00 -10.18 4.54
CA PRO A 320 -6.65 -10.98 5.58
C PRO A 320 -6.48 -10.37 6.98
N VAL A 321 -5.28 -9.87 7.31
CA VAL A 321 -4.99 -9.31 8.63
C VAL A 321 -5.73 -8.00 8.85
N MET A 322 -5.84 -7.15 7.84
CA MET A 322 -6.62 -5.91 7.92
C MET A 322 -8.10 -6.18 8.19
N LEU A 323 -8.68 -7.24 7.62
CA LEU A 323 -10.05 -7.65 7.94
C LEU A 323 -10.21 -8.15 9.38
N LEU A 324 -9.20 -8.83 9.93
CA LEU A 324 -9.16 -9.15 11.36
C LEU A 324 -9.14 -7.87 12.21
N VAL A 325 -8.30 -6.89 11.84
CA VAL A 325 -8.24 -5.59 12.53
C VAL A 325 -9.58 -4.88 12.46
N VAL A 326 -10.26 -4.84 11.29
CA VAL A 326 -11.63 -4.32 11.15
C VAL A 326 -12.58 -4.99 12.15
N GLY A 327 -12.51 -6.31 12.27
CA GLY A 327 -13.31 -7.06 13.23
C GLY A 327 -13.03 -6.66 14.68
N VAL A 328 -11.74 -6.48 15.03
CA VAL A 328 -11.31 -6.10 16.38
C VAL A 328 -11.77 -4.69 16.74
N VAL A 329 -11.51 -3.70 15.88
CA VAL A 329 -11.87 -2.30 16.16
C VAL A 329 -13.40 -2.11 16.25
N ASN A 330 -14.17 -2.80 15.42
CA ASN A 330 -15.64 -2.75 15.48
C ASN A 330 -16.18 -3.38 16.77
N ARG A 331 -15.63 -4.52 17.22
CA ARG A 331 -16.05 -5.19 18.48
C ARG A 331 -15.61 -4.44 19.72
N SER A 332 -14.49 -3.72 19.66
CA SER A 332 -13.91 -2.98 20.77
C SER A 332 -14.53 -1.60 21.00
N ARG A 333 -15.51 -1.18 20.19
CA ARG A 333 -16.15 0.14 20.28
C ARG A 333 -16.60 0.50 21.70
N ARG A 334 -17.30 -0.41 22.40
CA ARG A 334 -17.77 -0.18 23.78
C ARG A 334 -16.61 0.03 24.76
N TRP A 335 -15.51 -0.67 24.58
CA TRP A 335 -14.29 -0.49 25.38
C TRP A 335 -13.62 0.83 25.05
N TYR A 336 -13.59 1.21 23.77
CA TYR A 336 -12.98 2.46 23.32
C TYR A 336 -13.71 3.68 23.88
N GLU A 337 -15.04 3.69 23.88
CA GLU A 337 -15.89 4.82 24.28
C GLU A 337 -16.09 4.93 25.81
N ARG A 338 -15.55 4.00 26.61
CA ARG A 338 -15.63 4.02 28.09
C ARG A 338 -14.58 4.90 28.79
N VAL A 339 -14.04 5.91 28.12
CA VAL A 339 -13.01 6.80 28.71
C VAL A 339 -13.61 8.15 29.11
#